data_25a32dc88cb217f70c9dbc93bfa0972e
#
_entry.id   25a32dc88cb217f70c9dbc93bfa0972e
#
_cell.length_a   1.000
_cell.length_b   1.000
_cell.length_c   1.000
_cell.angle_alpha   90.00
_cell.angle_beta   90.00
_cell.angle_gamma   90.00
#
_symmetry.space_group_name_H-M   'P 1'
#
loop_
_entity.id
_entity.type
_entity.pdbx_description
1 polymer ?
#
loop_
_entity_poly.entity_id
_entity_poly.type
_entity_poly.pdbx_seq_one_letter_code
_entity_poly.pdbx_strand_id
1 'polypeptide(L)'
;MCIRDSLATTHWDSVEALRTRHPAVEVAADRLHTYDPSGREGDGHVFTSAGVTTGIDLALALVEHDLGRAIALAVARRLVMFLRRPGGQAQFSRFLAPEATHAPRLSSLLEWIPGQLAGDLSLEVLAERACMPPRTLSRVFRRELGMTPGHYVERVRVEAASALLAHAQTSVSTVARLCGFGHPETLRRSFHKHLAVSPQAFAERFGAGAPRAGG
;
A
#
# COMPACT_ATOMS: atom_id res chain seq x y z
N MET A 1 27.35 1.91 -22.03
CA MET A 1 26.85 1.06 -20.92
C MET A 1 25.49 0.54 -21.38
N CYS A 2 25.38 -0.73 -21.70
CA CYS A 2 24.13 -1.29 -22.23
C CYS A 2 23.30 -1.86 -21.07
N ILE A 3 22.12 -1.27 -20.83
CA ILE A 3 21.10 -1.79 -19.89
C ILE A 3 20.43 -3.05 -20.45
N ARG A 4 21.04 -3.68 -21.47
CA ARG A 4 20.36 -4.68 -22.30
C ARG A 4 20.07 -6.02 -21.60
N ASP A 5 20.74 -6.29 -20.48
CA ASP A 5 20.68 -7.58 -19.79
C ASP A 5 20.33 -7.40 -18.29
N SER A 6 19.86 -6.21 -17.91
CA SER A 6 19.58 -5.87 -16.51
C SER A 6 18.13 -6.17 -16.14
N LEU A 7 17.94 -6.56 -14.89
CA LEU A 7 16.61 -6.63 -14.28
C LEU A 7 16.02 -5.21 -14.16
N ALA A 8 14.83 -4.99 -14.70
CA ALA A 8 14.13 -3.71 -14.62
C ALA A 8 12.70 -3.86 -14.11
N THR A 9 12.18 -2.84 -13.49
CA THR A 9 10.75 -2.69 -13.24
C THR A 9 10.27 -1.35 -13.76
N THR A 10 8.99 -1.26 -14.08
CA THR A 10 8.32 -0.04 -14.52
C THR A 10 6.88 -0.05 -14.03
N HIS A 11 6.16 1.04 -14.24
CA HIS A 11 4.73 1.11 -13.93
C HIS A 11 3.97 -0.04 -14.61
N TRP A 12 3.04 -0.66 -13.88
CA TRP A 12 2.28 -1.83 -14.34
C TRP A 12 1.65 -1.63 -15.73
N ASP A 13 1.22 -0.41 -16.05
CA ASP A 13 0.63 -0.03 -17.33
C ASP A 13 1.67 -0.01 -18.48
N SER A 14 2.94 0.13 -18.15
CA SER A 14 4.04 0.23 -19.11
C SER A 14 4.87 -1.06 -19.25
N VAL A 15 4.52 -2.13 -18.53
CA VAL A 15 5.27 -3.39 -18.51
C VAL A 15 5.34 -4.01 -19.91
N GLU A 16 4.22 -4.13 -20.61
CA GLU A 16 4.18 -4.74 -21.94
C GLU A 16 4.89 -3.88 -23.00
N ALA A 17 4.78 -2.56 -22.89
CA ALA A 17 5.51 -1.64 -23.75
C ALA A 17 7.03 -1.75 -23.55
N LEU A 18 7.48 -1.89 -22.30
CA LEU A 18 8.90 -2.08 -21.98
C LEU A 18 9.42 -3.41 -22.53
N ARG A 19 8.70 -4.51 -22.33
CA ARG A 19 9.05 -5.83 -22.87
C ARG A 19 9.16 -5.84 -24.40
N THR A 20 8.21 -5.18 -25.05
CA THR A 20 8.18 -5.13 -26.52
C THR A 20 9.33 -4.31 -27.08
N ARG A 21 9.65 -3.16 -26.45
CA ARG A 21 10.70 -2.26 -26.94
C ARG A 21 12.11 -2.75 -26.60
N HIS A 22 12.25 -3.49 -25.51
CA HIS A 22 13.53 -3.94 -24.98
C HIS A 22 13.47 -5.43 -24.59
N PRO A 23 13.38 -6.35 -25.56
CA PRO A 23 13.18 -7.78 -25.31
C PRO A 23 14.34 -8.46 -24.57
N ALA A 24 15.52 -7.82 -24.52
CA ALA A 24 16.68 -8.32 -23.77
C ALA A 24 16.65 -7.91 -22.28
N VAL A 25 15.71 -7.08 -21.86
CA VAL A 25 15.56 -6.65 -20.47
C VAL A 25 14.62 -7.61 -19.73
N GLU A 26 15.06 -8.16 -18.62
CA GLU A 26 14.19 -8.93 -17.73
C GLU A 26 13.26 -7.98 -16.95
N VAL A 27 11.96 -8.02 -17.23
CA VAL A 27 11.00 -7.10 -16.61
C VAL A 27 10.27 -7.76 -15.44
N ALA A 28 10.63 -7.35 -14.22
CA ALA A 28 9.98 -7.75 -12.97
C ALA A 28 8.69 -6.93 -12.75
N ALA A 29 7.58 -7.41 -13.28
CA ALA A 29 6.31 -6.67 -13.34
C ALA A 29 5.67 -6.38 -11.97
N ASP A 30 5.99 -7.13 -10.93
CA ASP A 30 5.38 -6.99 -9.59
C ASP A 30 6.32 -6.38 -8.54
N ARG A 31 7.50 -5.89 -8.92
CA ARG A 31 8.43 -5.23 -7.99
C ARG A 31 8.19 -3.74 -7.92
N LEU A 32 8.31 -3.17 -6.73
CA LEU A 32 8.28 -1.73 -6.51
C LEU A 32 9.56 -1.06 -7.02
N HIS A 33 10.71 -1.72 -6.83
CA HIS A 33 12.03 -1.33 -7.34
C HIS A 33 12.93 -2.56 -7.48
N THR A 34 14.02 -2.41 -8.23
CA THR A 34 14.98 -3.50 -8.50
C THR A 34 16.19 -3.49 -7.58
N TYR A 35 16.29 -2.53 -6.64
CA TYR A 35 17.39 -2.49 -5.68
C TYR A 35 17.36 -3.71 -4.76
N ASP A 36 18.47 -4.47 -4.74
CA ASP A 36 18.74 -5.58 -3.84
C ASP A 36 20.03 -5.32 -3.05
N PRO A 37 19.95 -5.09 -1.71
CA PRO A 37 21.13 -4.84 -0.89
C PRO A 37 22.06 -6.05 -0.78
N SER A 38 21.59 -7.26 -1.14
CA SER A 38 22.43 -8.47 -1.15
C SER A 38 23.31 -8.59 -2.38
N GLY A 39 23.06 -7.76 -3.41
CA GLY A 39 23.80 -7.80 -4.68
C GLY A 39 23.61 -9.08 -5.49
N ARG A 40 22.60 -9.89 -5.16
CA ARG A 40 22.36 -11.18 -5.82
C ARG A 40 21.54 -11.05 -7.10
N GLU A 41 20.82 -9.96 -7.22
CA GLU A 41 19.93 -9.71 -8.35
C GLU A 41 20.31 -8.41 -9.04
N GLY A 42 20.42 -8.44 -10.37
CA GLY A 42 20.81 -7.29 -11.19
C GLY A 42 22.33 -7.08 -11.32
N ASP A 43 22.72 -6.08 -12.09
CA ASP A 43 24.13 -5.72 -12.35
C ASP A 43 24.74 -4.78 -11.27
N GLY A 44 23.96 -4.41 -10.27
CA GLY A 44 24.41 -3.57 -9.15
C GLY A 44 24.62 -2.09 -9.46
N HIS A 45 24.44 -1.67 -10.72
CA HIS A 45 24.74 -0.29 -11.14
C HIS A 45 23.52 0.51 -11.56
N VAL A 46 22.43 -0.16 -12.00
CA VAL A 46 21.20 0.49 -12.45
C VAL A 46 20.02 -0.04 -11.69
N PHE A 47 19.33 0.86 -11.01
CA PHE A 47 18.11 0.52 -10.28
C PHE A 47 16.94 1.26 -10.90
N THR A 48 15.82 0.57 -11.02
CA THR A 48 14.58 1.12 -11.58
C THR A 48 13.46 1.01 -10.56
N SER A 49 12.46 1.87 -10.67
CA SER A 49 11.28 1.85 -9.83
C SER A 49 10.01 1.87 -10.67
N ALA A 50 8.93 1.37 -10.08
CA ALA A 50 7.65 1.22 -10.74
C ALA A 50 6.91 2.54 -11.01
N GLY A 51 7.26 3.61 -10.32
CA GLY A 51 6.62 4.91 -10.47
C GLY A 51 7.15 5.93 -9.47
N VAL A 52 6.52 7.11 -9.39
CA VAL A 52 6.99 8.23 -8.57
C VAL A 52 7.11 7.88 -7.09
N THR A 53 6.06 7.33 -6.49
CA THR A 53 6.07 6.95 -5.07
C THR A 53 6.99 5.76 -4.79
N THR A 54 7.14 4.83 -5.72
CA THR A 54 8.08 3.73 -5.60
C THR A 54 9.52 4.14 -5.86
N GLY A 55 9.73 5.28 -6.54
CA GLY A 55 11.03 5.96 -6.59
C GLY A 55 11.46 6.48 -5.22
N ILE A 56 10.52 6.96 -4.41
CA ILE A 56 10.79 7.33 -3.01
C ILE A 56 11.14 6.08 -2.18
N ASP A 57 10.46 4.95 -2.39
CA ASP A 57 10.81 3.70 -1.71
C ASP A 57 12.22 3.23 -2.07
N LEU A 58 12.60 3.33 -3.35
CA LEU A 58 13.96 3.05 -3.83
C LEU A 58 14.99 3.98 -3.15
N ALA A 59 14.73 5.28 -3.12
CA ALA A 59 15.61 6.24 -2.47
C ALA A 59 15.77 5.96 -0.97
N LEU A 60 14.67 5.62 -0.27
CA LEU A 60 14.73 5.23 1.14
C LEU A 60 15.52 3.94 1.37
N ALA A 61 15.43 2.97 0.45
CA ALA A 61 16.21 1.74 0.52
C ALA A 61 17.70 1.99 0.35
N LEU A 62 18.09 2.91 -0.55
CA LEU A 62 19.47 3.35 -0.72
C LEU A 62 19.99 4.10 0.52
N VAL A 63 19.19 5.03 1.07
CA VAL A 63 19.53 5.73 2.31
C VAL A 63 19.68 4.75 3.49
N GLU A 64 18.81 3.72 3.57
CA GLU A 64 18.95 2.68 4.62
C GLU A 64 20.25 1.90 4.47
N HIS A 65 20.64 1.61 3.24
CA HIS A 65 21.90 0.90 2.96
C HIS A 65 23.13 1.75 3.30
N ASP A 66 23.16 3.00 2.83
CA ASP A 66 24.36 3.85 2.92
C ASP A 66 24.54 4.51 4.30
N LEU A 67 23.44 4.94 4.91
CA LEU A 67 23.44 5.77 6.13
C LEU A 67 22.79 5.08 7.34
N GLY A 68 22.25 3.89 7.13
CA GLY A 68 21.64 3.06 8.16
C GLY A 68 20.18 3.41 8.44
N ARG A 69 19.55 2.43 9.12
CA ARG A 69 18.08 2.41 9.36
C ARG A 69 17.55 3.62 10.13
N ALA A 70 18.32 4.15 11.08
CA ALA A 70 17.88 5.28 11.91
C ALA A 70 17.67 6.56 11.07
N ILE A 71 18.57 6.84 10.14
CA ILE A 71 18.51 8.00 9.24
C ILE A 71 17.38 7.79 8.23
N ALA A 72 17.28 6.60 7.62
CA ALA A 72 16.22 6.29 6.69
C ALA A 72 14.82 6.42 7.33
N LEU A 73 14.66 5.99 8.59
CA LEU A 73 13.42 6.19 9.36
C LEU A 73 13.10 7.66 9.61
N ALA A 74 14.12 8.48 9.93
CA ALA A 74 13.92 9.90 10.14
C ALA A 74 13.45 10.59 8.84
N VAL A 75 14.03 10.23 7.70
CA VAL A 75 13.61 10.73 6.38
C VAL A 75 12.20 10.26 6.03
N ALA A 76 11.91 8.94 6.19
CA ALA A 76 10.59 8.39 5.92
C ALA A 76 9.49 9.07 6.74
N ARG A 77 9.74 9.36 8.03
CA ARG A 77 8.82 10.13 8.89
C ARG A 77 8.54 11.53 8.35
N ARG A 78 9.56 12.25 7.88
CA ARG A 78 9.38 13.59 7.29
C ARG A 78 8.58 13.56 6.00
N LEU A 79 8.72 12.48 5.22
CA LEU A 79 7.98 12.26 3.99
C LEU A 79 6.60 11.66 4.22
N VAL A 80 6.27 11.29 5.47
CA VAL A 80 5.03 10.55 5.82
C VAL A 80 4.93 9.24 5.02
N MET A 81 6.07 8.60 4.78
CA MET A 81 6.19 7.37 4.01
C MET A 81 6.54 6.18 4.91
N PHE A 82 6.15 4.99 4.49
CA PHE A 82 6.69 3.76 5.09
C PHE A 82 8.16 3.59 4.69
N LEU A 83 9.01 3.19 5.63
CA LEU A 83 10.41 2.84 5.28
C LEU A 83 10.45 1.60 4.37
N ARG A 84 9.52 0.66 4.57
CA ARG A 84 9.33 -0.51 3.70
C ARG A 84 7.84 -0.75 3.55
N ARG A 85 7.34 -0.70 2.32
CA ARG A 85 5.97 -1.09 2.01
C ARG A 85 5.93 -2.60 1.74
N PRO A 86 5.06 -3.36 2.42
CA PRO A 86 4.83 -4.75 2.07
C PRO A 86 4.02 -4.83 0.76
N GLY A 87 4.43 -5.73 -0.14
CA GLY A 87 3.68 -6.04 -1.35
C GLY A 87 4.33 -5.56 -2.64
N GLY A 88 3.79 -6.05 -3.75
CA GLY A 88 4.22 -5.73 -5.12
C GLY A 88 3.34 -4.67 -5.77
N GLN A 89 3.71 -4.25 -6.99
CA GLN A 89 2.95 -3.29 -7.81
C GLN A 89 1.51 -3.70 -8.04
N ALA A 90 1.27 -4.99 -8.28
CA ALA A 90 -0.07 -5.50 -8.55
C ALA A 90 -1.06 -5.21 -7.42
N GLN A 91 -0.58 -5.07 -6.19
CA GLN A 91 -1.42 -4.66 -5.07
C GLN A 91 -1.77 -3.17 -5.12
N PHE A 92 -0.83 -2.30 -5.52
CA PHE A 92 -1.06 -0.86 -5.58
C PHE A 92 -1.86 -0.45 -6.83
N SER A 93 -1.58 -1.03 -7.98
CA SER A 93 -2.31 -0.74 -9.21
C SER A 93 -3.79 -1.08 -9.09
N ARG A 94 -4.10 -2.14 -8.34
CA ARG A 94 -5.49 -2.54 -8.07
C ARG A 94 -6.23 -1.63 -7.09
N PHE A 95 -5.51 -0.77 -6.35
CA PHE A 95 -6.12 0.20 -5.42
C PHE A 95 -6.39 1.56 -6.03
N LEU A 96 -5.58 1.97 -6.99
CA LEU A 96 -5.81 3.16 -7.81
C LEU A 96 -6.80 2.89 -8.94
N ALA A 97 -7.31 1.67 -9.01
CA ALA A 97 -8.27 1.22 -10.02
C ALA A 97 -9.70 1.80 -9.97
N PRO A 98 -10.12 2.71 -9.06
CA PRO A 98 -11.37 3.44 -9.27
C PRO A 98 -11.41 4.13 -10.64
N GLU A 99 -10.27 4.61 -11.13
CA GLU A 99 -10.17 5.26 -12.44
C GLU A 99 -10.21 4.29 -13.63
N ALA A 100 -9.91 3.00 -13.39
CA ALA A 100 -9.86 1.96 -14.42
C ALA A 100 -11.07 0.99 -14.40
N THR A 101 -12.00 1.15 -13.45
CA THR A 101 -13.16 0.26 -13.40
C THR A 101 -14.17 0.63 -14.50
N HIS A 102 -14.40 -0.28 -15.42
CA HIS A 102 -15.44 -0.15 -16.46
C HIS A 102 -16.89 -0.22 -15.92
N ALA A 103 -17.06 -0.30 -14.61
CA ALA A 103 -18.36 -0.33 -13.94
C ALA A 103 -18.58 0.96 -13.13
N PRO A 104 -19.30 1.97 -13.66
CA PRO A 104 -19.53 3.26 -12.97
C PRO A 104 -20.10 3.12 -11.55
N ARG A 105 -20.93 2.07 -11.31
CA ARG A 105 -21.52 1.80 -10.00
C ARG A 105 -20.47 1.33 -8.97
N LEU A 106 -19.45 0.59 -9.41
CA LEU A 106 -18.36 0.18 -8.53
C LEU A 106 -17.49 1.39 -8.19
N SER A 107 -17.15 2.25 -9.14
CA SER A 107 -16.36 3.46 -8.90
C SER A 107 -17.01 4.36 -7.85
N SER A 108 -18.29 4.66 -7.98
CA SER A 108 -19.05 5.46 -6.99
C SER A 108 -19.07 4.80 -5.60
N LEU A 109 -19.12 3.47 -5.53
CA LEU A 109 -19.06 2.74 -4.26
C LEU A 109 -17.65 2.87 -3.61
N LEU A 110 -16.59 2.72 -4.40
CA LEU A 110 -15.21 2.82 -3.91
C LEU A 110 -14.87 4.22 -3.40
N GLU A 111 -15.39 5.26 -4.04
CA GLU A 111 -15.28 6.66 -3.60
C GLU A 111 -16.05 6.93 -2.30
N TRP A 112 -17.21 6.28 -2.13
CA TRP A 112 -18.06 6.46 -0.96
C TRP A 112 -17.53 5.77 0.31
N ILE A 113 -16.94 4.57 0.19
CA ILE A 113 -16.48 3.76 1.33
C ILE A 113 -15.55 4.52 2.29
N PRO A 114 -14.53 5.30 1.85
CA PRO A 114 -13.64 6.01 2.75
C PRO A 114 -14.33 7.03 3.67
N GLY A 115 -15.46 7.58 3.24
CA GLY A 115 -16.28 8.51 4.03
C GLY A 115 -17.17 7.82 5.08
N GLN A 116 -17.25 6.48 5.11
CA GLN A 116 -18.20 5.73 5.93
C GLN A 116 -17.54 4.67 6.84
N LEU A 117 -16.25 4.81 7.13
CA LEU A 117 -15.46 3.74 7.78
C LEU A 117 -15.99 3.32 9.14
N ALA A 118 -16.57 4.24 9.93
CA ALA A 118 -17.17 3.94 11.22
C ALA A 118 -18.56 3.26 11.12
N GLY A 119 -19.20 3.34 9.95
CA GLY A 119 -20.52 2.80 9.69
C GLY A 119 -20.53 1.31 9.37
N ASP A 120 -21.75 0.82 9.10
CA ASP A 120 -21.95 -0.54 8.59
C ASP A 120 -21.52 -0.60 7.11
N LEU A 121 -20.49 -1.37 6.84
CA LEU A 121 -19.97 -1.67 5.51
C LEU A 121 -20.09 -3.19 5.23
N SER A 122 -21.17 -3.82 5.74
CA SER A 122 -21.54 -5.20 5.41
C SER A 122 -21.71 -5.38 3.90
N LEU A 123 -21.62 -6.63 3.44
CA LEU A 123 -21.82 -6.94 2.03
C LEU A 123 -23.20 -6.49 1.53
N GLU A 124 -24.20 -6.59 2.37
CA GLU A 124 -25.58 -6.21 2.11
C GLU A 124 -25.69 -4.69 1.88
N VAL A 125 -25.15 -3.88 2.76
CA VAL A 125 -25.12 -2.41 2.64
C VAL A 125 -24.35 -1.96 1.40
N LEU A 126 -23.20 -2.57 1.14
CA LEU A 126 -22.40 -2.26 -0.06
C LEU A 126 -23.14 -2.63 -1.34
N ALA A 127 -23.86 -3.75 -1.34
CA ALA A 127 -24.62 -4.24 -2.47
C ALA A 127 -25.83 -3.35 -2.76
N GLU A 128 -26.53 -2.92 -1.73
CA GLU A 128 -27.63 -1.95 -1.83
C GLU A 128 -27.12 -0.63 -2.41
N ARG A 129 -26.02 -0.09 -1.86
CA ARG A 129 -25.41 1.17 -2.32
C ARG A 129 -24.96 1.10 -3.78
N ALA A 130 -24.45 -0.04 -4.23
CA ALA A 130 -24.05 -0.28 -5.63
C ALA A 130 -25.25 -0.61 -6.54
N CYS A 131 -26.46 -0.75 -6.02
CA CYS A 131 -27.63 -1.25 -6.73
C CYS A 131 -27.33 -2.60 -7.43
N MET A 132 -26.71 -3.52 -6.72
CA MET A 132 -26.34 -4.86 -7.20
C MET A 132 -26.75 -5.94 -6.18
N PRO A 133 -27.12 -7.14 -6.61
CA PRO A 133 -27.23 -8.29 -5.69
C PRO A 133 -25.87 -8.59 -5.03
N PRO A 134 -25.82 -9.01 -3.74
CA PRO A 134 -24.56 -9.27 -3.00
C PRO A 134 -23.61 -10.22 -3.73
N ARG A 135 -24.14 -11.27 -4.34
CA ARG A 135 -23.35 -12.23 -5.13
C ARG A 135 -22.73 -11.60 -6.38
N THR A 136 -23.46 -10.71 -7.04
CA THR A 136 -22.96 -9.95 -8.20
C THR A 136 -21.87 -8.98 -7.79
N LEU A 137 -22.07 -8.21 -6.72
CA LEU A 137 -21.05 -7.31 -6.18
C LEU A 137 -19.76 -8.07 -5.83
N SER A 138 -19.84 -9.18 -5.11
CA SER A 138 -18.68 -10.01 -4.76
C SER A 138 -17.93 -10.52 -6.00
N ARG A 139 -18.63 -10.88 -7.07
CA ARG A 139 -18.02 -11.31 -8.33
C ARG A 139 -17.35 -10.14 -9.05
N VAL A 140 -17.97 -8.96 -9.08
CA VAL A 140 -17.42 -7.75 -9.68
C VAL A 140 -16.17 -7.33 -8.92
N PHE A 141 -16.19 -7.27 -7.58
CA PHE A 141 -15.01 -6.98 -6.77
C PHE A 141 -13.84 -7.93 -7.07
N ARG A 142 -14.10 -9.25 -7.15
CA ARG A 142 -13.05 -10.22 -7.47
C ARG A 142 -12.47 -10.03 -8.86
N ARG A 143 -13.34 -9.71 -9.83
CA ARG A 143 -12.92 -9.51 -11.23
C ARG A 143 -12.12 -8.23 -11.40
N GLU A 144 -12.62 -7.10 -10.85
CA GLU A 144 -12.02 -5.77 -11.08
C GLU A 144 -10.87 -5.48 -10.10
N LEU A 145 -10.98 -5.93 -8.83
CA LEU A 145 -10.02 -5.59 -7.78
C LEU A 145 -9.22 -6.80 -7.26
N GLY A 146 -9.52 -8.01 -7.72
CA GLY A 146 -8.86 -9.24 -7.29
C GLY A 146 -9.12 -9.65 -5.84
N MET A 147 -10.09 -9.02 -5.15
CA MET A 147 -10.38 -9.27 -3.73
C MET A 147 -11.88 -9.23 -3.44
N THR A 148 -12.25 -9.62 -2.21
CA THR A 148 -13.64 -9.53 -1.75
C THR A 148 -13.96 -8.13 -1.24
N PRO A 149 -15.25 -7.70 -1.23
CA PRO A 149 -15.68 -6.44 -0.63
C PRO A 149 -15.22 -6.27 0.81
N GLY A 150 -15.37 -7.30 1.65
CA GLY A 150 -14.94 -7.25 3.05
C GLY A 150 -13.42 -7.08 3.21
N HIS A 151 -12.62 -7.70 2.35
CA HIS A 151 -11.16 -7.51 2.35
C HIS A 151 -10.77 -6.09 1.92
N TYR A 152 -11.47 -5.51 0.96
CA TYR A 152 -11.29 -4.11 0.56
C TYR A 152 -11.60 -3.15 1.72
N VAL A 153 -12.76 -3.30 2.37
CA VAL A 153 -13.15 -2.50 3.54
C VAL A 153 -12.14 -2.61 4.66
N GLU A 154 -11.73 -3.84 5.03
CA GLU A 154 -10.72 -4.07 6.07
C GLU A 154 -9.44 -3.28 5.78
N ARG A 155 -9.00 -3.28 4.54
CA ARG A 155 -7.79 -2.62 4.11
C ARG A 155 -7.90 -1.09 4.14
N VAL A 156 -8.99 -0.51 3.62
CA VAL A 156 -9.23 0.94 3.69
C VAL A 156 -9.30 1.41 5.14
N ARG A 157 -9.90 0.60 6.03
CA ARG A 157 -9.92 0.84 7.47
C ARG A 157 -8.52 0.82 8.09
N VAL A 158 -7.66 -0.12 7.71
CA VAL A 158 -6.25 -0.18 8.18
C VAL A 158 -5.47 1.03 7.70
N GLU A 159 -5.66 1.46 6.46
CA GLU A 159 -5.00 2.64 5.89
C GLU A 159 -5.40 3.93 6.65
N ALA A 160 -6.69 4.14 6.88
CA ALA A 160 -7.18 5.26 7.66
C ALA A 160 -6.67 5.23 9.11
N ALA A 161 -6.65 4.05 9.74
CA ALA A 161 -6.13 3.90 11.09
C ALA A 161 -4.63 4.20 11.16
N SER A 162 -3.86 3.81 10.14
CA SER A 162 -2.42 4.11 10.03
C SER A 162 -2.18 5.62 9.95
N ALA A 163 -2.97 6.33 9.15
CA ALA A 163 -2.89 7.79 9.03
C ALA A 163 -3.20 8.47 10.38
N LEU A 164 -4.26 8.04 11.08
CA LEU A 164 -4.61 8.61 12.40
C LEU A 164 -3.53 8.34 13.45
N LEU A 165 -2.95 7.15 13.48
CA LEU A 165 -1.87 6.79 14.41
C LEU A 165 -0.56 7.53 14.13
N ALA A 166 -0.32 7.91 12.88
CA ALA A 166 0.88 8.67 12.50
C ALA A 166 0.77 10.16 12.83
N HIS A 167 -0.43 10.75 12.72
CA HIS A 167 -0.61 12.20 12.79
C HIS A 167 -1.23 12.71 14.10
N ALA A 168 -1.93 11.88 14.85
CA ALA A 168 -2.63 12.29 16.06
C ALA A 168 -2.10 11.53 17.28
N GLN A 169 -2.01 12.24 18.42
CA GLN A 169 -1.85 11.58 19.73
C GLN A 169 -3.18 10.95 20.17
N THR A 170 -3.66 10.02 19.37
CA THR A 170 -4.97 9.39 19.57
C THR A 170 -4.76 7.95 20.04
N SER A 171 -5.53 7.54 21.06
CA SER A 171 -5.42 6.18 21.57
C SER A 171 -5.83 5.13 20.54
N VAL A 172 -5.20 3.96 20.60
CA VAL A 172 -5.52 2.82 19.71
C VAL A 172 -7.02 2.45 19.79
N SER A 173 -7.64 2.58 20.97
CA SER A 173 -9.07 2.32 21.15
C SER A 173 -9.95 3.34 20.44
N THR A 174 -9.58 4.61 20.47
CA THR A 174 -10.29 5.66 19.73
C THR A 174 -10.15 5.45 18.21
N VAL A 175 -8.94 5.14 17.73
CA VAL A 175 -8.70 4.85 16.33
C VAL A 175 -9.50 3.63 15.86
N ALA A 176 -9.55 2.56 16.65
CA ALA A 176 -10.35 1.38 16.34
C ALA A 176 -11.83 1.74 16.15
N ARG A 177 -12.38 2.59 16.99
CA ARG A 177 -13.77 3.05 16.88
C ARG A 177 -13.99 3.94 15.66
N LEU A 178 -13.13 4.93 15.44
CA LEU A 178 -13.25 5.88 14.34
C LEU A 178 -13.11 5.20 12.96
N CYS A 179 -12.29 4.15 12.87
CA CYS A 179 -12.09 3.39 11.65
C CYS A 179 -13.02 2.16 11.53
N GLY A 180 -14.02 2.02 12.41
CA GLY A 180 -15.05 1.00 12.29
C GLY A 180 -14.60 -0.43 12.60
N PHE A 181 -13.50 -0.62 13.35
CA PHE A 181 -13.11 -1.95 13.85
C PHE A 181 -13.93 -2.40 15.05
N GLY A 182 -14.65 -1.48 15.70
CA GLY A 182 -15.44 -1.75 16.90
C GLY A 182 -14.58 -2.00 18.15
N HIS A 183 -13.62 -2.91 18.07
CA HIS A 183 -12.76 -3.30 19.18
C HIS A 183 -11.25 -3.18 18.84
N PRO A 184 -10.39 -2.71 19.80
CA PRO A 184 -8.94 -2.59 19.58
C PRO A 184 -8.24 -3.88 19.12
N GLU A 185 -8.72 -5.03 19.60
CA GLU A 185 -8.14 -6.33 19.23
C GLU A 185 -8.41 -6.69 17.77
N THR A 186 -9.55 -6.27 17.20
CA THR A 186 -9.85 -6.43 15.77
C THR A 186 -8.90 -5.58 14.95
N LEU A 187 -8.68 -4.33 15.35
CA LEU A 187 -7.68 -3.46 14.72
C LEU A 187 -6.27 -4.09 14.80
N ARG A 188 -5.87 -4.64 15.96
CA ARG A 188 -4.57 -5.27 16.15
C ARG A 188 -4.36 -6.44 15.18
N ARG A 189 -5.35 -7.33 15.05
CA ARG A 189 -5.29 -8.46 14.12
C ARG A 189 -5.17 -8.01 12.66
N SER A 190 -5.96 -7.01 12.27
CA SER A 190 -5.91 -6.46 10.90
C SER A 190 -4.57 -5.76 10.63
N PHE A 191 -4.01 -5.02 11.59
CA PHE A 191 -2.67 -4.43 11.45
C PHE A 191 -1.59 -5.49 11.26
N HIS A 192 -1.60 -6.55 12.08
CA HIS A 192 -0.66 -7.65 11.89
C HIS A 192 -0.79 -8.32 10.51
N LYS A 193 -2.03 -8.55 10.09
CA LYS A 193 -2.32 -9.17 8.79
C LYS A 193 -1.83 -8.33 7.60
N HIS A 194 -2.02 -7.01 7.67
CA HIS A 194 -1.74 -6.12 6.53
C HIS A 194 -0.37 -5.43 6.59
N LEU A 195 0.15 -5.16 7.80
CA LEU A 195 1.35 -4.35 8.01
C LEU A 195 2.45 -5.09 8.78
N ALA A 196 2.19 -6.32 9.25
CA ALA A 196 3.10 -7.14 10.05
C ALA A 196 3.61 -6.46 11.36
N VAL A 197 2.90 -5.44 11.84
CA VAL A 197 3.22 -4.71 13.08
C VAL A 197 1.96 -4.48 13.90
N SER A 198 2.11 -4.21 15.22
CA SER A 198 0.98 -3.80 16.04
C SER A 198 0.65 -2.32 15.85
N PRO A 199 -0.62 -1.87 16.08
CA PRO A 199 -0.99 -0.46 16.04
C PRO A 199 -0.17 0.40 16.99
N GLN A 200 0.16 -0.12 18.19
CA GLN A 200 0.96 0.58 19.17
C GLN A 200 2.41 0.74 18.69
N ALA A 201 3.05 -0.33 18.21
CA ALA A 201 4.40 -0.25 17.65
C ALA A 201 4.46 0.66 16.41
N PHE A 202 3.36 0.74 15.65
CA PHE A 202 3.22 1.66 14.54
C PHE A 202 3.17 3.13 15.04
N ALA A 203 2.32 3.42 16.05
CA ALA A 203 2.21 4.75 16.66
C ALA A 203 3.53 5.20 17.31
N GLU A 204 4.24 4.31 18.01
CA GLU A 204 5.56 4.59 18.60
C GLU A 204 6.62 4.91 17.54
N ARG A 205 6.53 4.28 16.37
CA ARG A 205 7.46 4.52 15.25
C ARG A 205 7.16 5.76 14.43
N PHE A 206 5.88 6.05 14.22
CA PHE A 206 5.43 7.04 13.24
C PHE A 206 4.59 8.15 13.86
N GLY A 207 4.16 8.02 15.12
CA GLY A 207 3.36 9.03 15.82
C GLY A 207 4.14 10.31 16.10
N ALA A 208 3.44 11.43 16.11
CA ALA A 208 3.99 12.77 16.37
C ALA A 208 4.65 12.93 17.76
N GLY A 209 4.43 11.98 18.68
CA GLY A 209 5.01 11.96 20.02
C GLY A 209 6.17 10.98 20.22
N ALA A 210 6.68 10.35 19.15
CA ALA A 210 7.84 9.46 19.26
C ALA A 210 9.04 10.24 19.81
N PRO A 211 9.73 9.79 20.87
CA PRO A 211 10.86 10.50 21.45
C PRO A 211 11.89 10.75 20.37
N ARG A 212 12.30 12.01 20.22
CA ARG A 212 13.46 12.36 19.40
C ARG A 212 14.63 11.61 20.04
N ALA A 213 15.23 10.66 19.31
CA ALA A 213 16.48 10.06 19.73
C ALA A 213 17.43 11.24 20.01
N GLY A 214 17.74 11.43 21.28
CA GLY A 214 18.58 12.52 21.76
C GLY A 214 19.96 12.45 21.17
N GLY A 215 20.54 13.60 21.00
CA GLY A 215 21.77 14.04 20.48
C GLY A 215 23.01 13.16 20.51
#